data_189abbe112f5e95136a54e0469a09d29
#
_entry.id   189abbe112f5e95136a54e0469a09d29
#
_cell.length_a   1.000
_cell.length_b   1.000
_cell.length_c   1.000
_cell.angle_alpha   90.00
_cell.angle_beta   90.00
_cell.angle_gamma   90.00
#
_symmetry.space_group_name_H-M   'P 1'
#
loop_
_entity.id
_entity.type
_entity.pdbx_description
1 polymer ?
#
loop_
_entity_poly.entity_id
_entity_poly.type
_entity_poly.pdbx_seq_one_letter_code
_entity_poly.pdbx_strand_id
1 'polypeptide(L)'
;MRKIILAVSIVLLCAACGGDGSSLDPVQPNPSTEQNAAEVTNDDIVKFLNLDKQQNVYQALETAKASLGNRTVNGKALNVTAIDVLNSDEEKGTFTLKVTGNSGDKTFTKDVEYVGFAQKPNDYEMVSRAVAAWKTDVNYLKDFDFDTLYRLKDNSKFTAAYLQKFINLSSSSVGGSKHYTFTPADWANTTVSDVRYVGSSTSGQIAFTITYKGRKNSSVGVEVNKNEYYRNQISVNTAEVSKLYMRGVYEHTDLLHTSLLNYDRDKFVTYPT
;
A
#
# COMPACT_ATOMS: atom_id res chain seq x y z
N MET A 1 22.57 -10.07 25.82
CA MET A 1 22.79 -11.50 25.64
C MET A 1 22.05 -12.27 26.74
N ARG A 2 20.90 -12.84 26.43
CA ARG A 2 20.25 -13.86 27.27
C ARG A 2 19.69 -14.93 26.35
N LYS A 3 20.29 -16.09 26.38
CA LYS A 3 19.88 -17.29 25.66
C LYS A 3 18.74 -17.95 26.42
N ILE A 4 17.62 -18.18 25.76
CA ILE A 4 16.53 -19.02 26.27
C ILE A 4 16.69 -20.39 25.65
N ILE A 5 16.87 -21.36 26.50
CA ILE A 5 17.01 -22.79 26.16
C ILE A 5 15.60 -23.39 26.18
N LEU A 6 15.16 -23.92 25.04
CA LEU A 6 13.91 -24.67 24.91
C LEU A 6 14.17 -26.14 25.25
N ALA A 7 13.59 -26.63 26.33
CA ALA A 7 13.62 -28.03 26.68
C ALA A 7 12.47 -28.77 25.99
N VAL A 8 12.82 -29.70 25.11
CA VAL A 8 11.88 -30.66 24.48
C VAL A 8 11.85 -31.91 25.33
N SER A 9 10.70 -32.18 25.95
CA SER A 9 10.47 -33.44 26.67
C SER A 9 9.83 -34.47 25.74
N ILE A 10 10.57 -35.48 25.36
CA ILE A 10 10.07 -36.66 24.64
C ILE A 10 9.64 -37.68 25.68
N VAL A 11 8.36 -38.02 25.74
CA VAL A 11 7.85 -39.14 26.52
C VAL A 11 7.76 -40.36 25.61
N LEU A 12 8.62 -41.32 25.85
CA LEU A 12 8.58 -42.64 25.23
C LEU A 12 7.71 -43.56 26.09
N LEU A 13 6.61 -44.06 25.60
CA LEU A 13 5.84 -45.15 26.22
C LEU A 13 6.15 -46.46 25.46
N CYS A 14 6.80 -47.38 26.15
CA CYS A 14 7.01 -48.74 25.71
C CYS A 14 5.75 -49.55 25.83
N ALA A 15 5.42 -50.30 24.79
CA ALA A 15 4.40 -51.32 24.78
C ALA A 15 4.97 -52.61 25.39
N ALA A 16 4.26 -53.19 26.33
CA ALA A 16 4.48 -54.57 26.79
C ALA A 16 3.44 -55.49 26.17
N CYS A 17 3.93 -56.54 25.56
CA CYS A 17 3.21 -57.63 24.93
C CYS A 17 2.74 -58.63 25.98
N GLY A 18 1.62 -59.30 25.79
CA GLY A 18 1.28 -60.50 26.52
C GLY A 18 -0.18 -60.95 26.42
N GLY A 19 -0.47 -62.02 25.69
CA GLY A 19 -1.34 -63.10 26.10
C GLY A 19 -2.78 -63.17 25.57
N ASP A 20 -2.98 -64.10 24.69
CA ASP A 20 -4.14 -64.93 24.35
C ASP A 20 -5.45 -64.78 25.15
N GLY A 21 -6.59 -64.78 24.39
CA GLY A 21 -7.90 -65.02 24.93
C GLY A 21 -9.03 -64.56 24.00
N SER A 22 -9.51 -65.46 23.15
CA SER A 22 -10.67 -65.27 22.31
C SER A 22 -11.95 -65.03 23.06
N SER A 23 -12.56 -63.83 22.90
CA SER A 23 -14.01 -63.67 23.07
C SER A 23 -14.48 -62.58 22.06
N LEU A 24 -15.45 -62.92 21.24
CA LEU A 24 -16.14 -62.03 20.32
C LEU A 24 -17.04 -61.10 21.12
N ASP A 25 -16.52 -59.93 21.47
CA ASP A 25 -17.33 -58.83 21.97
C ASP A 25 -17.89 -58.03 20.75
N PRO A 26 -19.14 -57.56 20.85
CA PRO A 26 -19.78 -56.79 19.78
C PRO A 26 -19.03 -55.49 19.57
N VAL A 27 -18.67 -55.24 18.30
CA VAL A 27 -18.07 -53.97 17.86
C VAL A 27 -18.95 -52.80 18.35
N GLN A 28 -18.51 -52.15 19.40
CA GLN A 28 -19.07 -50.86 19.80
C GLN A 28 -18.75 -49.88 18.67
N PRO A 29 -19.75 -49.18 18.11
CA PRO A 29 -19.45 -48.12 17.13
C PRO A 29 -18.57 -47.09 17.83
N ASN A 30 -17.35 -46.92 17.29
CA ASN A 30 -16.41 -45.87 17.68
C ASN A 30 -17.22 -44.55 17.71
N PRO A 31 -17.26 -43.81 18.83
CA PRO A 31 -17.90 -42.53 18.81
C PRO A 31 -17.11 -41.71 17.77
N SER A 32 -17.76 -41.48 16.62
CA SER A 32 -17.30 -40.47 15.68
C SER A 32 -17.08 -39.22 16.53
N THR A 33 -15.82 -38.81 16.63
CA THR A 33 -15.45 -37.51 17.15
C THR A 33 -16.12 -36.51 16.22
N GLU A 34 -17.37 -36.17 16.51
CA GLU A 34 -17.96 -34.94 16.01
C GLU A 34 -17.04 -33.86 16.54
N GLN A 35 -16.10 -33.47 15.71
CA GLN A 35 -15.31 -32.26 15.90
C GLN A 35 -16.33 -31.14 15.87
N ASN A 36 -16.81 -30.79 17.06
CA ASN A 36 -17.75 -29.71 17.28
C ASN A 36 -17.06 -28.46 16.72
N ALA A 37 -17.37 -28.12 15.46
CA ALA A 37 -16.78 -26.98 14.80
C ALA A 37 -17.08 -25.78 15.72
N ALA A 38 -16.04 -25.29 16.39
CA ALA A 38 -16.17 -24.24 17.38
C ALA A 38 -16.84 -23.03 16.71
N GLU A 39 -17.85 -22.48 17.40
CA GLU A 39 -18.61 -21.35 16.88
C GLU A 39 -17.69 -20.19 16.45
N VAL A 40 -18.00 -19.57 15.31
CA VAL A 40 -17.26 -18.39 14.81
C VAL A 40 -17.56 -17.19 15.72
N THR A 41 -16.53 -16.57 16.24
CA THR A 41 -16.62 -15.41 17.13
C THR A 41 -16.33 -14.10 16.39
N ASN A 42 -16.68 -12.96 16.98
CA ASN A 42 -16.31 -11.65 16.44
C ASN A 42 -14.79 -11.48 16.37
N ASP A 43 -14.03 -12.05 17.32
CA ASP A 43 -12.56 -12.03 17.30
C ASP A 43 -12.00 -12.79 16.08
N ASP A 44 -12.61 -13.90 15.69
CA ASP A 44 -12.23 -14.62 14.47
C ASP A 44 -12.42 -13.74 13.22
N ILE A 45 -13.51 -12.97 13.16
CA ILE A 45 -13.78 -12.05 12.04
C ILE A 45 -12.80 -10.88 12.05
N VAL A 46 -12.50 -10.30 13.21
CA VAL A 46 -11.50 -9.23 13.34
C VAL A 46 -10.14 -9.69 12.83
N LYS A 47 -9.71 -10.90 13.21
CA LYS A 47 -8.45 -11.49 12.75
C LYS A 47 -8.50 -11.88 11.27
N PHE A 48 -9.65 -12.33 10.78
CA PHE A 48 -9.85 -12.64 9.37
C PHE A 48 -9.64 -11.43 8.48
N LEU A 49 -10.29 -10.31 8.80
CA LEU A 49 -10.20 -9.07 8.03
C LEU A 49 -8.88 -8.35 8.24
N ASN A 50 -8.29 -8.43 9.44
CA ASN A 50 -6.97 -7.88 9.81
C ASN A 50 -6.77 -6.44 9.31
N LEU A 51 -7.75 -5.55 9.57
CA LEU A 51 -7.76 -4.19 9.07
C LEU A 51 -6.71 -3.32 9.79
N ASP A 52 -5.95 -2.56 9.00
CA ASP A 52 -4.96 -1.62 9.54
C ASP A 52 -5.68 -0.39 10.14
N LYS A 53 -5.52 -0.18 11.43
CA LYS A 53 -6.09 0.96 12.16
C LYS A 53 -5.44 2.31 11.87
N GLN A 54 -4.38 2.35 11.08
CA GLN A 54 -3.81 3.61 10.56
C GLN A 54 -4.63 4.17 9.39
N GLN A 55 -5.39 3.32 8.71
CA GLN A 55 -6.31 3.71 7.65
C GLN A 55 -7.48 4.53 8.21
N ASN A 56 -8.09 5.35 7.36
CA ASN A 56 -9.41 5.94 7.66
C ASN A 56 -10.53 4.92 7.43
N VAL A 57 -11.75 5.27 7.84
CA VAL A 57 -12.93 4.40 7.72
C VAL A 57 -13.17 3.99 6.27
N TYR A 58 -13.09 4.92 5.32
CA TYR A 58 -13.29 4.62 3.89
C TYR A 58 -12.30 3.55 3.39
N GLN A 59 -11.00 3.72 3.64
CA GLN A 59 -9.98 2.77 3.22
C GLN A 59 -10.16 1.39 3.87
N ALA A 60 -10.51 1.37 5.17
CA ALA A 60 -10.76 0.14 5.90
C ALA A 60 -11.97 -0.61 5.34
N LEU A 61 -13.04 0.10 4.95
CA LEU A 61 -14.23 -0.50 4.33
C LEU A 61 -13.92 -1.09 2.95
N GLU A 62 -13.13 -0.40 2.12
CA GLU A 62 -12.69 -0.93 0.83
C GLU A 62 -11.81 -2.18 1.00
N THR A 63 -10.89 -2.17 1.98
CA THR A 63 -10.06 -3.33 2.31
C THR A 63 -10.91 -4.50 2.79
N ALA A 64 -11.92 -4.24 3.65
CA ALA A 64 -12.84 -5.27 4.13
C ALA A 64 -13.61 -5.92 2.99
N LYS A 65 -14.22 -5.11 2.10
CA LYS A 65 -14.96 -5.61 0.92
C LYS A 65 -14.10 -6.44 -0.03
N ALA A 66 -12.81 -6.09 -0.16
CA ALA A 66 -11.85 -6.84 -0.97
C ALA A 66 -11.38 -8.15 -0.31
N SER A 67 -11.71 -8.38 0.98
CA SER A 67 -11.20 -9.50 1.78
C SER A 67 -12.11 -10.73 1.78
N LEU A 68 -13.01 -10.88 0.79
CA LEU A 68 -13.86 -12.07 0.65
C LEU A 68 -13.03 -13.32 0.36
N GLY A 69 -13.56 -14.49 0.71
CA GLY A 69 -12.97 -15.80 0.40
C GLY A 69 -12.54 -16.60 1.62
N ASN A 70 -11.55 -17.48 1.44
CA ASN A 70 -11.16 -18.48 2.41
C ASN A 70 -9.89 -18.08 3.16
N ARG A 71 -9.92 -18.18 4.50
CA ARG A 71 -8.74 -18.07 5.38
C ARG A 71 -8.88 -18.98 6.60
N THR A 72 -7.75 -19.47 7.12
CA THR A 72 -7.74 -20.17 8.40
C THR A 72 -7.39 -19.17 9.51
N VAL A 73 -8.27 -19.07 10.50
CA VAL A 73 -8.13 -18.17 11.66
C VAL A 73 -8.39 -18.96 12.94
N ASN A 74 -7.49 -18.88 13.90
CA ASN A 74 -7.59 -19.62 15.17
C ASN A 74 -7.87 -21.13 14.97
N GLY A 75 -7.31 -21.74 13.93
CA GLY A 75 -7.55 -23.15 13.58
C GLY A 75 -8.89 -23.45 12.92
N LYS A 76 -9.73 -22.44 12.64
CA LYS A 76 -11.00 -22.56 11.93
C LYS A 76 -10.83 -22.15 10.47
N ALA A 77 -11.29 -22.99 9.54
CA ALA A 77 -11.39 -22.61 8.13
C ALA A 77 -12.65 -21.76 7.94
N LEU A 78 -12.46 -20.48 7.66
CA LEU A 78 -13.54 -19.52 7.43
C LEU A 78 -13.59 -19.17 5.94
N ASN A 79 -14.81 -19.15 5.38
CA ASN A 79 -15.08 -18.61 4.05
C ASN A 79 -16.09 -17.46 4.20
N VAL A 80 -15.61 -16.24 4.06
CA VAL A 80 -16.46 -15.04 4.08
C VAL A 80 -17.03 -14.81 2.69
N THR A 81 -18.34 -14.79 2.58
CA THR A 81 -19.07 -14.68 1.31
C THR A 81 -19.71 -13.32 1.07
N ALA A 82 -20.02 -12.58 2.14
CA ALA A 82 -20.59 -11.25 2.04
C ALA A 82 -20.16 -10.36 3.23
N ILE A 83 -19.98 -9.08 2.94
CA ILE A 83 -19.70 -8.03 3.92
C ILE A 83 -20.58 -6.82 3.59
N ASP A 84 -21.51 -6.50 4.51
CA ASP A 84 -22.39 -5.34 4.41
C ASP A 84 -21.99 -4.31 5.47
N VAL A 85 -22.04 -3.03 5.12
CA VAL A 85 -21.80 -1.93 6.06
C VAL A 85 -23.13 -1.56 6.72
N LEU A 86 -23.23 -1.76 8.02
CA LEU A 86 -24.43 -1.38 8.77
C LEU A 86 -24.42 0.10 9.16
N ASN A 87 -23.30 0.59 9.59
CA ASN A 87 -23.07 2.01 9.85
C ASN A 87 -21.59 2.38 9.69
N SER A 88 -21.30 3.68 9.55
CA SER A 88 -19.94 4.21 9.54
C SER A 88 -19.94 5.66 10.01
N ASP A 89 -18.91 6.05 10.77
CA ASP A 89 -18.71 7.40 11.28
C ASP A 89 -17.21 7.77 11.07
N GLU A 90 -16.94 8.55 10.03
CA GLU A 90 -15.58 8.98 9.69
C GLU A 90 -15.01 9.93 10.75
N GLU A 91 -15.85 10.75 11.40
CA GLU A 91 -15.43 11.71 12.43
C GLU A 91 -15.00 11.00 13.72
N LYS A 92 -15.65 9.87 14.04
CA LYS A 92 -15.26 9.04 15.19
C LYS A 92 -14.26 7.94 14.85
N GLY A 93 -14.04 7.66 13.57
CA GLY A 93 -13.18 6.57 13.13
C GLY A 93 -13.76 5.20 13.51
N THR A 94 -15.07 5.01 13.33
CA THR A 94 -15.79 3.79 13.71
C THR A 94 -16.73 3.30 12.61
N PHE A 95 -16.97 2.00 12.54
CA PHE A 95 -17.99 1.40 11.67
C PHE A 95 -18.41 0.02 12.18
N THR A 96 -19.55 -0.47 11.69
CA THR A 96 -20.04 -1.82 11.98
C THR A 96 -20.27 -2.56 10.66
N LEU A 97 -19.76 -3.78 10.60
CA LEU A 97 -19.93 -4.68 9.46
C LEU A 97 -20.83 -5.85 9.86
N LYS A 98 -21.75 -6.21 8.96
CA LYS A 98 -22.39 -7.53 8.96
C LYS A 98 -21.57 -8.44 8.05
N VAL A 99 -21.00 -9.49 8.64
CA VAL A 99 -20.16 -10.45 7.93
C VAL A 99 -20.87 -11.80 7.88
N THR A 100 -21.08 -12.29 6.67
CA THR A 100 -21.73 -13.59 6.41
C THR A 100 -20.75 -14.55 5.76
N GLY A 101 -20.83 -15.82 6.14
CA GLY A 101 -19.94 -16.84 5.59
C GLY A 101 -20.26 -18.23 6.13
N ASN A 102 -19.31 -19.15 5.94
CA ASN A 102 -19.38 -20.49 6.50
C ASN A 102 -18.05 -20.93 7.13
N SER A 103 -18.14 -21.86 8.08
CA SER A 103 -17.01 -22.56 8.68
C SER A 103 -17.35 -24.06 8.64
N GLY A 104 -16.70 -24.80 7.72
CA GLY A 104 -17.16 -26.12 7.33
C GLY A 104 -18.58 -26.02 6.75
N ASP A 105 -19.47 -26.89 7.21
CA ASP A 105 -20.87 -26.94 6.77
C ASP A 105 -21.81 -25.97 7.51
N LYS A 106 -21.29 -25.22 8.49
CA LYS A 106 -22.08 -24.27 9.28
C LYS A 106 -21.97 -22.86 8.75
N THR A 107 -23.11 -22.24 8.44
CA THR A 107 -23.18 -20.82 8.10
C THR A 107 -23.08 -19.95 9.34
N PHE A 108 -22.56 -18.75 9.20
CA PHE A 108 -22.58 -17.73 10.24
C PHE A 108 -22.94 -16.37 9.67
N THR A 109 -23.52 -15.54 10.54
CA THR A 109 -23.69 -14.09 10.30
C THR A 109 -23.35 -13.39 11.62
N LYS A 110 -22.42 -12.43 11.56
CA LYS A 110 -21.94 -11.68 12.72
C LYS A 110 -21.93 -10.19 12.43
N ASP A 111 -22.43 -9.41 13.37
CA ASP A 111 -22.28 -7.97 13.38
C ASP A 111 -21.03 -7.63 14.22
N VAL A 112 -20.06 -6.97 13.60
CA VAL A 112 -18.77 -6.68 14.21
C VAL A 112 -18.50 -5.18 14.18
N GLU A 113 -18.32 -4.61 15.36
CA GLU A 113 -17.97 -3.20 15.53
C GLU A 113 -16.46 -3.01 15.46
N TYR A 114 -16.05 -1.99 14.72
CA TYR A 114 -14.66 -1.59 14.54
C TYR A 114 -14.47 -0.15 15.01
N VAL A 115 -13.42 0.08 15.82
CA VAL A 115 -13.12 1.38 16.42
C VAL A 115 -11.63 1.70 16.32
N GLY A 116 -11.31 2.99 16.41
CA GLY A 116 -9.93 3.46 16.51
C GLY A 116 -9.23 3.59 15.18
N PHE A 117 -9.94 3.84 14.08
CA PHE A 117 -9.39 4.22 12.78
C PHE A 117 -9.04 5.70 12.74
N ALA A 118 -8.33 6.14 11.70
CA ALA A 118 -8.02 7.54 11.54
C ALA A 118 -9.31 8.36 11.37
N GLN A 119 -9.49 9.33 12.25
CA GLN A 119 -10.64 10.20 12.30
C GLN A 119 -10.52 11.31 11.26
N LYS A 120 -11.64 11.67 10.63
CA LYS A 120 -11.70 12.79 9.70
C LYS A 120 -11.52 14.10 10.46
N PRO A 121 -10.49 14.90 10.13
CA PRO A 121 -10.31 16.21 10.70
C PRO A 121 -11.45 17.17 10.30
N ASN A 122 -11.65 18.22 11.06
CA ASN A 122 -12.58 19.28 10.65
C ASN A 122 -12.09 19.99 9.38
N ASP A 123 -12.97 20.75 8.71
CA ASP A 123 -12.68 21.39 7.42
C ASP A 123 -11.48 22.36 7.48
N TYR A 124 -11.21 22.98 8.63
CA TYR A 124 -10.03 23.83 8.81
C TYR A 124 -8.75 22.99 8.86
N GLU A 125 -8.75 21.94 9.65
CA GLU A 125 -7.60 21.05 9.79
C GLU A 125 -7.32 20.26 8.51
N MET A 126 -8.38 19.86 7.78
CA MET A 126 -8.25 19.22 6.47
C MET A 126 -7.35 20.02 5.53
N VAL A 127 -7.44 21.35 5.58
CA VAL A 127 -6.69 22.25 4.69
C VAL A 127 -5.38 22.71 5.33
N SER A 128 -5.43 23.23 6.57
CA SER A 128 -4.27 23.84 7.20
C SER A 128 -3.14 22.87 7.52
N ARG A 129 -3.49 21.58 7.66
CA ARG A 129 -2.55 20.49 7.95
C ARG A 129 -2.38 19.52 6.78
N ALA A 130 -2.85 19.90 5.60
CA ALA A 130 -2.71 19.07 4.42
C ALA A 130 -1.25 18.84 4.07
N VAL A 131 -0.90 17.59 3.86
CA VAL A 131 0.38 17.14 3.33
C VAL A 131 0.15 16.28 2.09
N ALA A 132 1.07 16.34 1.14
CA ALA A 132 1.02 15.57 -0.09
C ALA A 132 2.17 14.56 -0.12
N ALA A 133 1.88 13.38 -0.65
CA ALA A 133 2.88 12.35 -0.92
C ALA A 133 2.57 11.67 -2.25
N TRP A 134 3.60 11.21 -2.98
CA TRP A 134 3.40 10.37 -4.15
C TRP A 134 2.73 9.05 -3.75
N LYS A 135 1.84 8.57 -4.58
CA LYS A 135 1.29 7.22 -4.44
C LYS A 135 2.38 6.19 -4.68
N THR A 136 2.37 5.11 -3.93
CA THR A 136 3.37 4.04 -4.03
C THR A 136 3.10 3.05 -5.17
N ASP A 137 1.88 3.01 -5.67
CA ASP A 137 1.40 2.15 -6.75
C ASP A 137 1.52 2.77 -8.15
N VAL A 138 2.05 4.00 -8.25
CA VAL A 138 2.27 4.69 -9.52
C VAL A 138 3.74 5.05 -9.71
N ASN A 139 4.23 4.95 -10.93
CA ASN A 139 5.57 5.43 -11.26
C ASN A 139 5.49 6.89 -11.70
N TYR A 140 5.44 7.81 -10.71
CA TYR A 140 5.31 9.25 -10.99
C TYR A 140 6.46 9.81 -11.83
N LEU A 141 7.67 9.23 -11.74
CA LEU A 141 8.84 9.66 -12.50
C LEU A 141 8.66 9.42 -14.00
N LYS A 142 7.82 8.43 -14.37
CA LYS A 142 7.52 8.09 -15.75
C LYS A 142 6.22 8.74 -16.25
N ASP A 143 5.20 8.70 -15.40
CA ASP A 143 3.81 8.91 -15.85
C ASP A 143 3.31 10.33 -15.57
N PHE A 144 3.95 11.07 -14.64
CA PHE A 144 3.62 12.48 -14.37
C PHE A 144 4.28 13.39 -15.42
N ASP A 145 3.52 14.32 -15.98
CA ASP A 145 4.01 15.20 -17.03
C ASP A 145 4.84 16.38 -16.50
N PHE A 146 6.07 16.08 -16.10
CA PHE A 146 7.02 17.10 -15.65
C PHE A 146 7.38 18.10 -16.75
N ASP A 147 7.42 17.67 -18.01
CA ASP A 147 7.84 18.53 -19.13
C ASP A 147 6.87 19.67 -19.33
N THR A 148 5.57 19.40 -19.36
CA THR A 148 4.53 20.45 -19.45
C THR A 148 4.66 21.44 -18.30
N LEU A 149 4.86 20.96 -17.07
CA LEU A 149 4.96 21.83 -15.91
C LEU A 149 6.28 22.62 -15.86
N TYR A 150 7.39 21.94 -16.10
CA TYR A 150 8.74 22.52 -15.91
C TYR A 150 9.20 23.34 -17.09
N ARG A 151 9.04 22.85 -18.31
CA ARG A 151 9.56 23.47 -19.54
C ARG A 151 8.56 24.46 -20.12
N LEU A 152 7.32 24.07 -20.28
CA LEU A 152 6.29 24.91 -20.90
C LEU A 152 5.65 25.88 -19.92
N LYS A 153 5.82 25.64 -18.59
CA LYS A 153 5.22 26.42 -17.51
C LYS A 153 3.67 26.50 -17.65
N ASP A 154 3.11 25.49 -18.30
CA ASP A 154 1.66 25.36 -18.45
C ASP A 154 1.10 24.52 -17.31
N ASN A 155 0.26 25.12 -16.48
CA ASN A 155 -0.36 24.45 -15.33
C ASN A 155 -1.83 24.11 -15.55
N SER A 156 -2.41 24.41 -16.71
CA SER A 156 -3.84 24.23 -16.99
C SER A 156 -4.33 22.79 -16.88
N LYS A 157 -3.48 21.84 -17.18
CA LYS A 157 -3.75 20.40 -17.14
C LYS A 157 -3.74 19.84 -15.70
N PHE A 158 -3.07 20.49 -14.74
CA PHE A 158 -2.83 19.96 -13.40
C PHE A 158 -3.98 20.26 -12.45
N THR A 159 -5.15 19.75 -12.77
CA THR A 159 -6.37 19.85 -11.96
C THR A 159 -6.34 18.88 -10.76
N ALA A 160 -7.29 19.03 -9.83
CA ALA A 160 -7.47 18.07 -8.73
C ALA A 160 -7.61 16.63 -9.25
N ALA A 161 -8.41 16.42 -10.30
CA ALA A 161 -8.59 15.10 -10.91
C ALA A 161 -7.31 14.53 -11.55
N TYR A 162 -6.43 15.39 -12.08
CA TYR A 162 -5.12 14.96 -12.56
C TYR A 162 -4.19 14.58 -11.41
N LEU A 163 -4.05 15.46 -10.41
CA LEU A 163 -3.15 15.23 -9.27
C LEU A 163 -3.57 14.01 -8.45
N GLN A 164 -4.87 13.77 -8.27
CA GLN A 164 -5.41 12.60 -7.56
C GLN A 164 -4.90 11.26 -8.12
N LYS A 165 -4.52 11.20 -9.39
CA LYS A 165 -3.96 9.97 -9.99
C LYS A 165 -2.59 9.63 -9.41
N PHE A 166 -1.82 10.63 -9.01
CA PHE A 166 -0.41 10.49 -8.63
C PHE A 166 -0.14 10.76 -7.15
N ILE A 167 -0.97 11.57 -6.50
CA ILE A 167 -0.72 12.12 -5.18
C ILE A 167 -1.82 11.68 -4.21
N ASN A 168 -1.41 11.27 -3.01
CA ASN A 168 -2.27 11.20 -1.84
C ASN A 168 -2.19 12.53 -1.09
N LEU A 169 -3.33 13.14 -0.80
CA LEU A 169 -3.45 14.18 0.22
C LEU A 169 -3.83 13.52 1.53
N SER A 170 -3.23 13.96 2.60
CA SER A 170 -3.61 13.54 3.96
C SER A 170 -3.58 14.74 4.90
N SER A 171 -4.30 14.63 5.99
CA SER A 171 -4.34 15.64 7.06
C SER A 171 -4.48 14.95 8.42
N SER A 172 -4.31 15.70 9.50
CA SER A 172 -4.45 15.18 10.86
C SER A 172 -5.18 16.18 11.75
N SER A 173 -5.95 15.67 12.71
CA SER A 173 -6.54 16.49 13.77
C SER A 173 -5.46 17.05 14.71
N VAL A 174 -5.74 18.15 15.38
CA VAL A 174 -4.87 18.68 16.46
C VAL A 174 -4.72 17.62 17.54
N GLY A 175 -3.47 17.25 17.85
CA GLY A 175 -3.16 16.20 18.83
C GLY A 175 -3.42 14.77 18.33
N GLY A 176 -3.90 14.58 17.11
CA GLY A 176 -4.10 13.28 16.51
C GLY A 176 -2.78 12.65 16.08
N SER A 177 -2.62 11.34 16.34
CA SER A 177 -1.43 10.56 15.96
C SER A 177 -1.57 9.89 14.60
N LYS A 178 -2.74 9.97 13.96
CA LYS A 178 -3.05 9.31 12.69
C LYS A 178 -3.33 10.32 11.60
N HIS A 179 -2.91 9.97 10.38
CA HIS A 179 -3.19 10.76 9.19
C HIS A 179 -4.46 10.25 8.50
N TYR A 180 -5.41 11.15 8.31
CA TYR A 180 -6.61 10.90 7.49
C TYR A 180 -6.27 11.17 6.03
N THR A 181 -6.31 10.14 5.19
CA THR A 181 -6.12 10.28 3.73
C THR A 181 -7.41 10.76 3.08
N PHE A 182 -7.33 11.76 2.18
CA PHE A 182 -8.47 12.29 1.46
C PHE A 182 -9.16 11.17 0.67
N THR A 183 -10.44 11.00 0.90
CA THR A 183 -11.30 10.07 0.16
C THR A 183 -11.63 10.62 -1.24
N PRO A 184 -12.18 9.83 -2.17
CA PRO A 184 -12.69 10.34 -3.43
C PRO A 184 -13.71 11.47 -3.27
N ALA A 185 -14.55 11.43 -2.22
CA ALA A 185 -15.50 12.49 -1.90
C ALA A 185 -14.80 13.78 -1.43
N ASP A 186 -13.70 13.66 -0.68
CA ASP A 186 -12.90 14.83 -0.29
C ASP A 186 -12.20 15.47 -1.49
N TRP A 187 -11.64 14.65 -2.38
CA TRP A 187 -11.05 15.13 -3.63
C TRP A 187 -12.06 15.83 -4.54
N ALA A 188 -13.30 15.32 -4.61
CA ALA A 188 -14.37 15.96 -5.37
C ALA A 188 -14.75 17.36 -4.82
N ASN A 189 -14.53 17.59 -3.51
CA ASN A 189 -14.72 18.87 -2.84
C ASN A 189 -13.44 19.71 -2.78
N THR A 190 -12.36 19.27 -3.42
CA THR A 190 -11.06 19.95 -3.46
C THR A 190 -10.82 20.53 -4.84
N THR A 191 -10.47 21.81 -4.91
CA THR A 191 -9.90 22.41 -6.13
C THR A 191 -8.41 22.63 -5.96
N VAL A 192 -7.68 22.54 -7.06
CA VAL A 192 -6.23 22.76 -7.12
C VAL A 192 -5.95 23.92 -8.05
N SER A 193 -5.06 24.82 -7.65
CA SER A 193 -4.57 25.94 -8.45
C SER A 193 -3.08 26.19 -8.19
N ASP A 194 -2.48 27.08 -8.97
CA ASP A 194 -1.11 27.55 -8.82
C ASP A 194 -0.07 26.41 -8.81
N VAL A 195 -0.32 25.34 -9.56
CA VAL A 195 0.60 24.22 -9.66
C VAL A 195 1.87 24.68 -10.34
N ARG A 196 3.01 24.49 -9.67
CA ARG A 196 4.30 24.94 -10.19
C ARG A 196 5.42 24.04 -9.67
N TYR A 197 6.48 23.97 -10.46
CA TYR A 197 7.73 23.40 -10.00
C TYR A 197 8.54 24.47 -9.26
N VAL A 198 9.02 24.14 -8.07
CA VAL A 198 9.90 24.97 -7.26
C VAL A 198 11.12 24.14 -6.89
N GLY A 199 12.33 24.61 -7.20
CA GLY A 199 13.52 23.86 -6.81
C GLY A 199 14.82 24.29 -7.45
N SER A 200 15.88 23.57 -7.06
CA SER A 200 17.24 23.72 -7.51
C SER A 200 17.56 22.78 -8.69
N SER A 201 18.84 22.72 -9.06
CA SER A 201 19.34 21.81 -10.09
C SER A 201 19.26 20.33 -9.70
N THR A 202 19.26 20.01 -8.40
CA THR A 202 19.35 18.62 -7.89
C THR A 202 18.08 18.10 -7.23
N SER A 203 17.28 18.98 -6.65
CA SER A 203 16.02 18.62 -5.98
C SER A 203 14.95 19.65 -6.28
N GLY A 204 13.71 19.26 -6.19
CA GLY A 204 12.58 20.15 -6.39
C GLY A 204 11.32 19.64 -5.75
N GLN A 205 10.28 20.46 -5.85
CA GLN A 205 8.98 20.21 -5.31
C GLN A 205 7.93 20.63 -6.33
N ILE A 206 6.90 19.83 -6.51
CA ILE A 206 5.66 20.29 -7.12
C ILE A 206 4.85 20.95 -6.02
N ALA A 207 4.79 22.28 -6.05
CA ALA A 207 4.01 23.09 -5.12
C ALA A 207 2.67 23.46 -5.74
N PHE A 208 1.62 23.48 -4.94
CA PHE A 208 0.29 23.85 -5.40
C PHE A 208 -0.57 24.38 -4.25
N THR A 209 -1.65 25.05 -4.63
CA THR A 209 -2.66 25.53 -3.71
C THR A 209 -3.85 24.58 -3.74
N ILE A 210 -4.34 24.18 -2.57
CA ILE A 210 -5.62 23.48 -2.44
C ILE A 210 -6.68 24.40 -1.86
N THR A 211 -7.91 24.23 -2.32
CA THR A 211 -9.10 24.84 -1.70
C THR A 211 -10.12 23.74 -1.46
N TYR A 212 -10.53 23.57 -0.21
CA TYR A 212 -11.51 22.58 0.23
C TYR A 212 -12.62 23.30 0.99
N LYS A 213 -13.87 23.17 0.51
CA LYS A 213 -15.04 23.85 1.10
C LYS A 213 -14.79 25.34 1.41
N GLY A 214 -14.17 26.05 0.46
CA GLY A 214 -13.87 27.48 0.56
C GLY A 214 -12.65 27.87 1.42
N ARG A 215 -11.98 26.92 2.07
CA ARG A 215 -10.74 27.14 2.82
C ARG A 215 -9.53 26.86 1.96
N LYS A 216 -8.51 27.72 2.04
CA LYS A 216 -7.35 27.69 1.12
C LYS A 216 -6.04 27.43 1.88
N ASN A 217 -5.14 26.59 1.27
CA ASN A 217 -3.75 26.43 1.67
C ASN A 217 -2.86 26.49 0.42
N SER A 218 -1.96 27.45 0.37
CA SER A 218 -1.03 27.69 -0.75
C SER A 218 0.37 27.07 -0.55
N SER A 219 0.55 26.28 0.50
CA SER A 219 1.85 25.73 0.88
C SER A 219 1.89 24.19 0.82
N VAL A 220 1.04 23.59 0.00
CA VAL A 220 1.04 22.14 -0.21
C VAL A 220 2.02 21.79 -1.31
N GLY A 221 2.78 20.72 -1.13
CA GLY A 221 3.69 20.28 -2.17
C GLY A 221 4.22 18.86 -1.92
N VAL A 222 4.78 18.28 -2.97
CA VAL A 222 5.41 16.96 -2.96
C VAL A 222 6.80 17.05 -3.57
N GLU A 223 7.77 16.42 -2.91
CA GLU A 223 9.16 16.43 -3.36
C GLU A 223 9.37 15.60 -4.63
N VAL A 224 10.27 16.07 -5.48
CA VAL A 224 10.68 15.39 -6.73
C VAL A 224 12.18 15.21 -6.72
N ASN A 225 12.64 13.98 -6.87
CA ASN A 225 14.05 13.70 -7.13
C ASN A 225 14.35 13.94 -8.61
N LYS A 226 14.79 15.15 -8.92
CA LYS A 226 15.08 15.58 -10.29
C LYS A 226 16.20 14.75 -10.94
N ASN A 227 17.22 14.37 -10.19
CA ASN A 227 18.30 13.55 -10.70
C ASN A 227 17.82 12.15 -11.12
N GLU A 228 16.90 11.59 -10.34
CA GLU A 228 16.29 10.29 -10.67
C GLU A 228 15.38 10.42 -11.89
N TYR A 229 14.61 11.49 -12.00
CA TYR A 229 13.80 11.78 -13.19
C TYR A 229 14.67 11.80 -14.45
N TYR A 230 15.73 12.61 -14.49
CA TYR A 230 16.60 12.68 -15.65
C TYR A 230 17.34 11.38 -15.91
N ARG A 231 17.80 10.68 -14.88
CA ARG A 231 18.44 9.37 -15.04
C ARG A 231 17.54 8.37 -15.75
N ASN A 232 16.25 8.38 -15.43
CA ASN A 232 15.28 7.49 -16.05
C ASN A 232 14.92 7.88 -17.49
N GLN A 233 15.20 9.12 -17.89
CA GLN A 233 15.00 9.61 -19.27
C GLN A 233 16.22 9.39 -20.17
N ILE A 234 17.38 9.07 -19.59
CA ILE A 234 18.62 8.85 -20.35
C ILE A 234 18.75 7.36 -20.67
N SER A 235 18.89 7.04 -21.94
CA SER A 235 19.29 5.71 -22.37
C SER A 235 20.70 5.71 -22.96
N VAL A 236 21.47 4.68 -22.66
CA VAL A 236 22.84 4.51 -23.16
C VAL A 236 22.86 3.37 -24.17
N ASN A 237 23.35 3.65 -25.35
CA ASN A 237 23.61 2.62 -26.36
C ASN A 237 24.84 1.80 -25.97
N THR A 238 24.64 0.75 -25.18
CA THR A 238 25.75 -0.08 -24.67
C THR A 238 26.54 -0.78 -25.77
N ALA A 239 25.91 -1.08 -26.91
CA ALA A 239 26.60 -1.69 -28.05
C ALA A 239 27.66 -0.73 -28.66
N GLU A 240 27.32 0.55 -28.81
CA GLU A 240 28.26 1.55 -29.30
C GLU A 240 29.32 1.88 -28.25
N VAL A 241 28.96 2.00 -26.97
CA VAL A 241 29.93 2.21 -25.89
C VAL A 241 30.93 1.04 -25.82
N SER A 242 30.45 -0.19 -25.96
CA SER A 242 31.34 -1.37 -25.99
C SER A 242 32.31 -1.35 -27.15
N LYS A 243 31.90 -0.92 -28.35
CA LYS A 243 32.78 -0.77 -29.51
C LYS A 243 33.86 0.29 -29.25
N LEU A 244 33.46 1.42 -28.61
CA LEU A 244 34.42 2.48 -28.29
C LEU A 244 35.48 1.99 -27.30
N TYR A 245 35.07 1.26 -26.27
CA TYR A 245 35.97 0.70 -25.26
C TYR A 245 36.97 -0.29 -25.89
N MET A 246 36.47 -1.22 -26.67
CA MET A 246 37.31 -2.21 -27.36
C MET A 246 38.32 -1.55 -28.29
N ARG A 247 37.89 -0.56 -29.06
CA ARG A 247 38.75 0.19 -29.95
C ARG A 247 39.83 0.94 -29.18
N GLY A 248 39.49 1.64 -28.11
CA GLY A 248 40.42 2.39 -27.28
C GLY A 248 41.50 1.52 -26.62
N VAL A 249 41.16 0.29 -26.25
CA VAL A 249 42.10 -0.66 -25.64
C VAL A 249 43.10 -1.22 -26.67
N TYR A 250 42.69 -1.41 -27.91
CA TYR A 250 43.51 -2.09 -28.90
C TYR A 250 44.28 -1.14 -29.85
N GLU A 251 43.83 0.11 -30.01
CA GLU A 251 44.43 0.98 -31.02
C GLU A 251 45.47 2.00 -30.49
N HIS A 252 45.40 2.45 -29.28
CA HIS A 252 46.34 3.34 -28.55
C HIS A 252 45.57 4.20 -27.53
N THR A 253 46.14 4.42 -26.36
CA THR A 253 45.52 5.20 -25.27
C THR A 253 45.34 6.68 -25.56
N ASP A 254 46.22 7.25 -26.39
CA ASP A 254 46.17 8.64 -26.87
C ASP A 254 45.05 8.90 -27.90
N LEU A 255 44.70 7.90 -28.72
CA LEU A 255 43.55 7.98 -29.63
C LEU A 255 42.21 7.91 -28.91
N LEU A 256 42.16 7.28 -27.76
CA LEU A 256 40.95 7.25 -26.94
C LEU A 256 40.51 8.67 -26.53
N HIS A 257 41.47 9.48 -26.08
CA HIS A 257 41.20 10.85 -25.68
C HIS A 257 40.72 11.71 -26.87
N THR A 258 41.38 11.57 -28.03
CA THR A 258 40.99 12.30 -29.24
C THR A 258 39.64 11.83 -29.79
N SER A 259 39.34 10.53 -29.72
CA SER A 259 38.07 9.97 -30.15
C SER A 259 36.90 10.43 -29.27
N LEU A 260 37.14 10.57 -27.97
CA LEU A 260 36.12 11.09 -27.03
C LEU A 260 35.84 12.58 -27.26
N LEU A 261 36.85 13.39 -27.66
CA LEU A 261 36.68 14.81 -27.96
C LEU A 261 35.89 15.06 -29.25
N ASN A 262 36.08 14.19 -30.26
CA ASN A 262 35.42 14.31 -31.57
C ASN A 262 34.16 13.40 -31.66
N TYR A 263 33.66 12.94 -30.54
CA TYR A 263 32.70 11.91 -30.49
C TYR A 263 31.28 12.49 -30.62
N ASP A 264 30.48 11.89 -31.50
CA ASP A 264 29.05 12.20 -31.63
C ASP A 264 28.28 11.62 -30.45
N ARG A 265 28.10 12.44 -29.44
CA ARG A 265 27.44 12.10 -28.19
C ARG A 265 26.07 11.45 -28.40
N ASP A 266 25.35 11.89 -29.41
CA ASP A 266 23.97 11.46 -29.68
C ASP A 266 23.88 10.01 -30.18
N LYS A 267 25.01 9.42 -30.61
CA LYS A 267 25.08 7.99 -30.92
C LYS A 267 25.05 7.08 -29.69
N PHE A 268 25.47 7.60 -28.54
CA PHE A 268 25.67 6.79 -27.33
C PHE A 268 24.67 7.05 -26.25
N VAL A 269 24.16 8.24 -26.18
CA VAL A 269 23.24 8.65 -25.14
C VAL A 269 22.04 9.33 -25.76
N THR A 270 20.87 8.82 -25.48
CA THR A 270 19.60 9.49 -25.81
C THR A 270 19.18 10.33 -24.61
N TYR A 271 19.00 11.62 -24.85
CA TYR A 271 18.50 12.57 -23.88
C TYR A 271 16.99 12.76 -24.03
N PRO A 272 16.28 13.12 -22.96
CA PRO A 272 14.89 13.53 -23.10
C PRO A 272 14.80 14.78 -23.98
N THR A 273 13.88 14.76 -24.93
CA THR A 273 13.61 15.86 -25.88
C THR A 273 12.72 16.93 -25.26
#